data_ceff487927db8229a782155e2568d943
#
_entry.id   ceff487927db8229a782155e2568d943
#
_cell.length_a   1.000
_cell.length_b   1.000
_cell.length_c   1.000
_cell.angle_alpha   90.00
_cell.angle_beta   90.00
_cell.angle_gamma   90.00
#
_symmetry.space_group_name_H-M   'P 1'
#
loop_
_entity.id
_entity.type
_entity.pdbx_description
1 polymer ?
#
loop_
_entity_poly.entity_id
_entity_poly.type
_entity_poly.pdbx_seq_one_letter_code
_entity_poly.pdbx_strand_id
1 'polypeptide(L)'
;DDVESRGLGDVYKRQLHELTKNIELDDRGYLYNTTTAYYNETPLASFDFRPTPGSPSEELEIRLPDAWGEEWFNLMLNDGRWVQSQDFFHDYFKGIAFIPDANDACISGFQVNDSSMCITVYYHQITETLNEKTLVFNTSSTLTYNKIEQDRSNIPIANLQSGDGNEYSSGKSEHQVYLQGMTGMYVTIDFPHLNNLCEKGELVTIESATLQLYPVKGTYDGMYPLPKSLALYTANNENVTQSVITDLTGSSVQSGNLVVDEMSYEETYYSFDITSFLQTNLGTTGYDRQKLQLFLPDNLFYTTLQGVIFGDGEHTANKKNTKLIILYKTYQQ
;
A
#
# COMPACT_ATOMS: atom_id res chain seq x y z
N ASP A 1 23.13 12.14 -20.36
CA ASP A 1 24.04 11.98 -19.23
C ASP A 1 23.63 12.72 -17.95
N ASP A 2 22.39 13.16 -17.84
CA ASP A 2 21.95 13.98 -16.71
C ASP A 2 20.66 13.42 -16.02
N VAL A 3 20.35 12.17 -16.26
CA VAL A 3 19.14 11.53 -15.72
C VAL A 3 19.41 10.72 -14.46
N GLU A 4 20.68 10.44 -14.14
CA GLU A 4 21.05 9.53 -13.05
C GLU A 4 21.12 10.18 -11.66
N SER A 5 21.00 11.48 -11.54
CA SER A 5 21.12 12.18 -10.25
C SER A 5 19.81 12.79 -9.71
N ARG A 6 18.69 12.61 -10.37
CA ARG A 6 17.40 13.13 -9.90
C ARG A 6 16.86 12.24 -8.79
N GLY A 7 16.98 12.68 -7.55
CA GLY A 7 16.40 12.08 -6.35
C GLY A 7 17.35 11.65 -5.23
N LEU A 8 18.63 11.43 -5.52
CA LEU A 8 19.64 11.05 -4.52
C LEU A 8 20.44 12.26 -4.04
N GLY A 9 19.83 13.20 -3.41
CA GLY A 9 20.53 14.36 -2.87
C GLY A 9 19.77 15.66 -2.92
N ASP A 10 18.52 15.62 -3.39
CA ASP A 10 17.67 16.80 -3.36
C ASP A 10 17.17 17.10 -1.95
N VAL A 11 16.98 18.36 -1.68
CA VAL A 11 16.36 18.85 -0.45
C VAL A 11 14.86 18.87 -0.66
N TYR A 12 14.13 18.17 0.22
CA TYR A 12 12.67 18.09 0.15
C TYR A 12 12.06 19.01 1.20
N LYS A 13 11.02 19.72 0.79
CA LYS A 13 10.30 20.63 1.67
C LYS A 13 9.06 20.00 2.23
N ARG A 14 8.85 20.13 3.53
CA ARG A 14 7.65 19.70 4.22
C ARG A 14 7.08 20.84 5.03
N GLN A 15 5.78 20.83 5.19
CA GLN A 15 5.04 21.78 5.99
C GLN A 15 4.26 21.05 7.09
N LEU A 16 4.27 21.63 8.27
CA LEU A 16 3.44 21.19 9.40
C LEU A 16 2.23 22.12 9.49
N HIS A 17 1.05 21.55 9.44
CA HIS A 17 -0.20 22.30 9.57
C HIS A 17 -1.00 21.78 10.75
N GLU A 18 -1.56 22.68 11.54
CA GLU A 18 -2.45 22.31 12.62
C GLU A 18 -3.81 21.90 12.08
N LEU A 19 -4.37 20.80 12.59
CA LEU A 19 -5.71 20.36 12.25
C LEU A 19 -6.77 21.28 12.88
N THR A 20 -7.80 21.61 12.11
CA THR A 20 -8.93 22.44 12.56
C THR A 20 -10.10 21.63 13.05
N LYS A 21 -10.15 20.32 12.73
CA LYS A 21 -11.17 19.37 13.18
C LYS A 21 -10.52 18.08 13.62
N ASN A 22 -11.16 17.40 14.57
CA ASN A 22 -10.75 16.05 14.96
C ASN A 22 -10.83 15.10 13.76
N ILE A 23 -9.92 14.13 13.73
CA ILE A 23 -9.99 13.02 12.79
C ILE A 23 -11.10 12.09 13.27
N GLU A 24 -12.06 11.80 12.40
CA GLU A 24 -13.20 10.93 12.69
C GLU A 24 -12.94 9.53 12.10
N LEU A 25 -13.12 8.52 12.92
CA LEU A 25 -13.16 7.13 12.50
C LEU A 25 -14.51 6.84 11.82
N ASP A 26 -14.53 5.88 10.90
CA ASP A 26 -15.80 5.38 10.35
C ASP A 26 -16.60 4.60 11.42
N ASP A 27 -17.83 4.19 11.09
CA ASP A 27 -18.71 3.43 11.99
C ASP A 27 -18.10 2.09 12.47
N ARG A 28 -17.05 1.61 11.81
CA ARG A 28 -16.30 0.40 12.14
C ARG A 28 -15.01 0.67 12.91
N GLY A 29 -14.67 1.94 13.14
CA GLY A 29 -13.48 2.36 13.86
C GLY A 29 -12.20 2.40 13.00
N TYR A 30 -12.31 2.60 11.69
CA TYR A 30 -11.17 2.64 10.79
C TYR A 30 -10.92 4.02 10.18
N LEU A 31 -9.67 4.26 9.83
CA LEU A 31 -9.22 5.36 8.97
C LEU A 31 -8.78 4.80 7.62
N TYR A 32 -9.03 5.55 6.56
CA TYR A 32 -8.67 5.16 5.19
C TYR A 32 -7.70 6.16 4.58
N ASN A 33 -6.98 5.74 3.56
CA ASN A 33 -6.12 6.62 2.76
C ASN A 33 -6.90 7.73 2.02
N THR A 34 -8.23 7.66 2.02
CA THR A 34 -9.15 8.66 1.45
C THR A 34 -9.82 9.54 2.50
N THR A 35 -9.59 9.29 3.79
CA THR A 35 -10.13 10.10 4.89
C THR A 35 -9.69 11.55 4.72
N THR A 36 -10.62 12.49 4.92
CA THR A 36 -10.35 13.92 4.75
C THR A 36 -9.94 14.52 6.09
N ALA A 37 -8.79 15.18 6.11
CA ALA A 37 -8.37 16.04 7.21
C ALA A 37 -8.58 17.51 6.85
N TYR A 38 -8.97 18.31 7.83
CA TYR A 38 -9.11 19.77 7.71
C TYR A 38 -8.01 20.41 8.52
N TYR A 39 -7.22 21.29 7.91
CA TYR A 39 -6.08 21.94 8.56
C TYR A 39 -6.01 23.42 8.20
N ASN A 40 -5.27 24.20 9.00
CA ASN A 40 -5.01 25.60 8.72
C ASN A 40 -4.14 25.74 7.47
N GLU A 41 -4.48 26.65 6.57
CA GLU A 41 -3.70 26.90 5.35
C GLU A 41 -2.30 27.47 5.69
N THR A 42 -2.18 28.22 6.76
CA THR A 42 -0.89 28.74 7.23
C THR A 42 -0.15 27.65 8.00
N PRO A 43 1.05 27.24 7.55
CA PRO A 43 1.82 26.23 8.24
C PRO A 43 2.33 26.71 9.60
N LEU A 44 2.33 25.83 10.60
CA LEU A 44 3.01 26.05 11.89
C LEU A 44 4.53 26.13 11.69
N ALA A 45 5.08 25.28 10.85
CA ALA A 45 6.48 25.26 10.50
C ALA A 45 6.68 24.72 9.09
N SER A 46 7.76 25.16 8.46
CA SER A 46 8.26 24.58 7.21
C SER A 46 9.71 24.18 7.43
N PHE A 47 10.09 23.02 6.94
CA PHE A 47 11.44 22.51 7.08
C PHE A 47 11.89 21.80 5.83
N ASP A 48 13.17 21.85 5.60
CA ASP A 48 13.83 21.17 4.50
C ASP A 48 14.66 20.02 5.09
N PHE A 49 14.63 18.87 4.47
CA PHE A 49 15.42 17.73 4.88
C PHE A 49 15.94 16.95 3.68
N ARG A 50 17.02 16.24 3.90
CA ARG A 50 17.64 15.37 2.88
C ARG A 50 17.67 13.96 3.42
N PRO A 51 16.75 13.09 3.00
CA PRO A 51 16.79 11.69 3.42
C PRO A 51 18.01 10.99 2.82
N THR A 52 18.66 10.13 3.62
CA THR A 52 19.77 9.29 3.17
C THR A 52 19.23 7.88 2.90
N PRO A 53 19.06 7.46 1.64
CA PRO A 53 18.53 6.12 1.33
C PRO A 53 19.40 5.02 1.94
N GLY A 54 18.75 4.03 2.57
CA GLY A 54 19.44 2.91 3.21
C GLY A 54 20.11 3.22 4.54
N SER A 55 20.03 4.47 5.02
CA SER A 55 20.46 4.82 6.38
C SER A 55 19.44 4.33 7.42
N PRO A 56 19.88 3.96 8.63
CA PRO A 56 18.97 3.82 9.75
C PRO A 56 18.24 5.15 9.99
N SER A 57 17.09 5.10 10.65
CA SER A 57 16.27 6.27 10.94
C SER A 57 17.11 7.41 11.53
N GLU A 58 17.07 8.58 10.88
CA GLU A 58 17.65 9.81 11.40
C GLU A 58 16.60 10.55 12.24
N GLU A 59 17.03 11.10 13.37
CA GLU A 59 16.16 11.94 14.18
C GLU A 59 16.04 13.32 13.56
N LEU A 60 14.82 13.81 13.41
CA LEU A 60 14.52 15.12 12.84
C LEU A 60 13.88 16.00 13.90
N GLU A 61 14.57 17.06 14.31
CA GLU A 61 14.05 18.07 15.21
C GLU A 61 13.51 19.26 14.43
N ILE A 62 12.24 19.61 14.67
CA ILE A 62 11.56 20.73 14.01
C ILE A 62 11.12 21.73 15.06
N ARG A 63 11.68 22.94 15.02
CA ARG A 63 11.29 24.02 15.93
C ARG A 63 9.93 24.58 15.52
N LEU A 64 8.99 24.54 16.45
CA LEU A 64 7.68 25.19 16.33
C LEU A 64 7.75 26.65 16.84
N PRO A 65 6.79 27.53 16.48
CA PRO A 65 6.77 28.91 16.93
C PRO A 65 6.73 29.01 18.46
N ASP A 66 7.57 29.86 19.05
CA ASP A 66 7.62 30.04 20.50
C ASP A 66 6.29 30.54 21.08
N ALA A 67 5.57 31.39 20.35
CA ALA A 67 4.25 31.86 20.74
C ALA A 67 3.22 30.73 20.95
N TRP A 68 3.33 29.64 20.15
CA TRP A 68 2.50 28.46 20.27
C TRP A 68 2.82 27.66 21.56
N GLY A 69 4.11 27.53 21.88
CA GLY A 69 4.56 26.94 23.13
C GLY A 69 4.14 27.76 24.36
N GLU A 70 4.20 29.10 24.28
CA GLU A 70 3.73 30.01 25.35
C GLU A 70 2.23 29.90 25.58
N GLU A 71 1.44 29.79 24.52
CA GLU A 71 -0.01 29.56 24.62
C GLU A 71 -0.32 28.26 25.35
N TRP A 72 0.32 27.16 24.97
CA TRP A 72 0.16 25.86 25.61
C TRP A 72 0.58 25.87 27.08
N PHE A 73 1.69 26.53 27.38
CA PHE A 73 2.17 26.68 28.74
C PHE A 73 1.18 27.47 29.61
N ASN A 74 0.65 28.58 29.09
CA ASN A 74 -0.35 29.40 29.77
C ASN A 74 -1.66 28.67 30.00
N LEU A 75 -2.11 27.83 29.06
CA LEU A 75 -3.28 26.97 29.23
C LEU A 75 -3.06 25.97 30.37
N MET A 76 -1.90 25.31 30.44
CA MET A 76 -1.57 24.41 31.54
C MET A 76 -1.58 25.08 32.90
N LEU A 77 -1.07 26.33 32.99
CA LEU A 77 -1.06 27.09 34.21
C LEU A 77 -2.46 27.53 34.68
N ASN A 78 -3.30 27.92 33.74
CA ASN A 78 -4.62 28.48 34.04
C ASN A 78 -5.74 27.46 34.12
N ASP A 79 -5.60 26.33 33.42
CA ASP A 79 -6.59 25.24 33.41
C ASP A 79 -5.93 23.87 33.30
N GLY A 80 -5.59 23.32 34.45
CA GLY A 80 -4.94 21.98 34.54
C GLY A 80 -5.77 20.80 33.99
N ARG A 81 -7.02 21.02 33.51
CA ARG A 81 -7.83 19.96 32.90
C ARG A 81 -7.20 19.42 31.62
N TRP A 82 -6.49 20.26 30.88
CA TRP A 82 -5.80 19.91 29.64
C TRP A 82 -4.81 18.74 29.77
N VAL A 83 -4.13 18.67 30.90
CA VAL A 83 -3.13 17.61 31.16
C VAL A 83 -3.72 16.44 31.94
N GLN A 84 -4.99 16.51 32.35
CA GLN A 84 -5.66 15.48 33.14
C GLN A 84 -6.56 14.56 32.33
N SER A 85 -7.01 15.01 31.15
CA SER A 85 -7.91 14.26 30.28
C SER A 85 -7.52 14.39 28.82
N GLN A 86 -7.39 13.24 28.17
CA GLN A 86 -7.13 13.14 26.74
C GLN A 86 -8.24 13.82 25.92
N ASP A 87 -9.49 13.66 26.33
CA ASP A 87 -10.63 14.24 25.63
C ASP A 87 -10.57 15.78 25.62
N PHE A 88 -10.29 16.39 26.79
CA PHE A 88 -10.11 17.84 26.86
C PHE A 88 -8.91 18.32 26.03
N PHE A 89 -7.83 17.56 25.99
CA PHE A 89 -6.67 17.89 25.17
C PHE A 89 -7.03 17.86 23.69
N HIS A 90 -7.78 16.85 23.22
CA HIS A 90 -8.25 16.74 21.84
C HIS A 90 -9.26 17.84 21.46
N ASP A 91 -10.06 18.35 22.41
CA ASP A 91 -10.95 19.47 22.16
C ASP A 91 -10.16 20.76 21.86
N TYR A 92 -9.01 20.91 22.43
CA TYR A 92 -8.12 22.03 22.17
C TYR A 92 -7.20 21.80 20.98
N PHE A 93 -6.43 20.72 20.99
CA PHE A 93 -5.46 20.36 19.96
C PHE A 93 -5.89 19.11 19.21
N LYS A 94 -6.16 19.27 17.94
CA LYS A 94 -6.73 18.21 17.10
C LYS A 94 -5.66 17.37 16.39
N GLY A 95 -4.42 17.82 16.38
CA GLY A 95 -3.29 17.16 15.76
C GLY A 95 -2.59 17.98 14.69
N ILE A 96 -1.66 17.33 13.99
CA ILE A 96 -0.81 17.94 12.96
C ILE A 96 -0.91 17.13 11.67
N ALA A 97 -0.94 17.83 10.54
CA ALA A 97 -0.78 17.26 9.21
C ALA A 97 0.61 17.59 8.67
N PHE A 98 1.30 16.58 8.13
CA PHE A 98 2.52 16.72 7.35
C PHE A 98 2.17 16.83 5.87
N ILE A 99 2.42 17.97 5.27
CA ILE A 99 2.07 18.24 3.86
C ILE A 99 3.36 18.36 3.05
N PRO A 100 3.55 17.50 2.01
CA PRO A 100 4.67 17.62 1.10
C PRO A 100 4.51 18.85 0.18
N ASP A 101 5.62 19.34 -0.36
CA ASP A 101 5.55 20.28 -1.49
C ASP A 101 5.04 19.53 -2.73
N ALA A 102 4.20 20.19 -3.52
CA ALA A 102 3.60 19.59 -4.71
C ALA A 102 4.62 19.19 -5.80
N ASN A 103 5.83 19.77 -5.75
CA ASN A 103 6.91 19.49 -6.70
C ASN A 103 7.90 18.45 -6.19
N ASP A 104 7.73 17.94 -4.97
CA ASP A 104 8.61 16.91 -4.44
C ASP A 104 8.42 15.58 -5.17
N ALA A 105 9.49 15.07 -5.75
CA ALA A 105 9.51 13.77 -6.44
C ALA A 105 9.92 12.61 -5.52
N CYS A 106 9.67 12.74 -4.21
CA CYS A 106 10.08 11.76 -3.21
C CYS A 106 8.97 11.46 -2.22
N ILE A 107 8.83 10.19 -1.88
CA ILE A 107 7.98 9.72 -0.79
C ILE A 107 8.88 9.41 0.40
N SER A 108 8.70 10.15 1.49
CA SER A 108 9.46 9.97 2.73
C SER A 108 8.56 9.37 3.80
N GLY A 109 9.03 8.29 4.43
CA GLY A 109 8.36 7.67 5.56
C GLY A 109 8.83 8.26 6.88
N PHE A 110 7.90 8.59 7.75
CA PHE A 110 8.16 8.96 9.14
C PHE A 110 7.69 7.84 10.05
N GLN A 111 8.54 7.46 11.01
CA GLN A 111 8.15 6.46 11.99
C GLN A 111 7.21 7.09 13.01
N VAL A 112 5.98 6.58 13.07
CA VAL A 112 4.96 7.04 14.02
C VAL A 112 4.67 5.92 15.00
N ASN A 113 5.18 6.07 16.20
CA ASN A 113 4.81 5.24 17.35
C ASN A 113 4.81 6.13 18.60
N ASP A 114 4.35 5.59 19.70
CA ASP A 114 4.09 6.33 20.94
C ASP A 114 5.31 7.11 21.49
N SER A 115 6.51 6.87 21.01
CA SER A 115 7.73 7.52 21.47
C SER A 115 8.62 8.13 20.37
N SER A 116 8.39 7.77 19.09
CA SER A 116 9.25 8.23 17.99
C SER A 116 8.82 9.57 17.41
N MET A 117 7.57 9.95 17.55
CA MET A 117 7.05 11.24 17.13
C MET A 117 6.36 11.92 18.30
N CYS A 118 6.89 13.01 18.77
CA CYS A 118 6.37 13.75 19.92
C CYS A 118 6.54 15.26 19.75
N ILE A 119 5.75 16.03 20.49
CA ILE A 119 5.93 17.46 20.67
C ILE A 119 6.49 17.67 22.07
N THR A 120 7.64 18.36 22.17
CA THR A 120 8.29 18.65 23.44
C THR A 120 8.26 20.13 23.71
N VAL A 121 7.68 20.53 24.85
CA VAL A 121 7.68 21.90 25.33
C VAL A 121 8.74 22.01 26.41
N TYR A 122 9.74 22.84 26.18
CA TYR A 122 10.81 23.18 27.14
C TYR A 122 10.40 24.41 27.92
N TYR A 123 10.49 24.36 29.24
CA TYR A 123 10.18 25.51 30.10
C TYR A 123 11.09 25.56 31.33
N HIS A 124 11.17 26.74 31.94
CA HIS A 124 11.93 26.93 33.15
C HIS A 124 11.01 27.11 34.35
N GLN A 125 11.35 26.44 35.43
CA GLN A 125 10.69 26.64 36.70
C GLN A 125 11.69 27.28 37.66
N ILE A 126 11.37 28.48 38.13
CA ILE A 126 12.19 29.20 39.12
C ILE A 126 11.68 28.83 40.50
N THR A 127 12.51 28.13 41.27
CA THR A 127 12.34 27.88 42.71
C THR A 127 13.47 28.59 43.46
N GLU A 128 14.26 27.86 44.24
CA GLU A 128 15.52 28.39 44.80
C GLU A 128 16.63 28.45 43.74
N THR A 129 16.51 27.59 42.72
CA THR A 129 17.39 27.51 41.53
C THR A 129 16.56 27.51 40.26
N LEU A 130 17.20 27.88 39.15
CA LEU A 130 16.63 27.72 37.83
C LEU A 130 16.64 26.24 37.45
N ASN A 131 15.45 25.64 37.25
CA ASN A 131 15.30 24.25 36.83
C ASN A 131 14.71 24.20 35.43
N GLU A 132 15.36 23.47 34.55
CA GLU A 132 14.83 23.16 33.22
C GLU A 132 13.86 21.99 33.35
N LYS A 133 12.72 22.10 32.70
CA LYS A 133 11.65 21.11 32.67
C LYS A 133 11.18 20.87 31.24
N THR A 134 10.68 19.70 31.00
CA THR A 134 10.09 19.33 29.72
C THR A 134 8.69 18.75 29.90
N LEU A 135 7.81 19.03 28.98
CA LEU A 135 6.51 18.38 28.84
C LEU A 135 6.45 17.74 27.46
N VAL A 136 6.17 16.43 27.41
CA VAL A 136 6.17 15.65 26.19
C VAL A 136 4.75 15.20 25.87
N PHE A 137 4.31 15.47 24.65
CA PHE A 137 3.05 15.01 24.07
C PHE A 137 3.37 13.98 23.02
N ASN A 138 3.00 12.73 23.27
CA ASN A 138 3.25 11.61 22.37
C ASN A 138 2.15 11.47 21.32
N THR A 139 2.49 10.92 20.18
CA THR A 139 1.54 10.64 19.10
C THR A 139 0.69 9.41 19.45
N SER A 140 -0.59 9.45 19.10
CA SER A 140 -1.47 8.28 19.14
C SER A 140 -1.40 7.53 17.81
N SER A 141 -0.93 6.29 17.83
CA SER A 141 -0.87 5.44 16.63
C SER A 141 -2.25 5.09 16.06
N THR A 142 -3.30 5.12 16.88
CA THR A 142 -4.67 4.79 16.46
C THR A 142 -5.36 5.89 15.64
N LEU A 143 -4.90 7.14 15.78
CA LEU A 143 -5.44 8.29 15.07
C LEU A 143 -4.48 8.84 14.00
N THR A 144 -3.64 7.97 13.44
CA THR A 144 -2.68 8.34 12.41
C THR A 144 -2.97 7.61 11.12
N TYR A 145 -2.95 8.32 10.00
CA TYR A 145 -3.13 7.74 8.67
C TYR A 145 -2.38 8.54 7.60
N ASN A 146 -2.21 7.92 6.43
CA ASN A 146 -1.64 8.58 5.25
C ASN A 146 -2.75 8.83 4.23
N LYS A 147 -2.99 10.08 3.89
CA LYS A 147 -3.84 10.42 2.74
C LYS A 147 -3.04 10.21 1.45
N ILE A 148 -3.59 9.46 0.51
CA ILE A 148 -2.94 9.14 -0.75
C ILE A 148 -3.82 9.62 -1.89
N GLU A 149 -3.28 10.52 -2.69
CA GLU A 149 -3.89 10.98 -3.93
C GLU A 149 -3.13 10.39 -5.11
N GLN A 150 -3.85 9.89 -6.10
CA GLN A 150 -3.28 9.27 -7.28
C GLN A 150 -3.65 10.08 -8.51
N ASP A 151 -2.65 10.54 -9.25
CA ASP A 151 -2.86 11.03 -10.60
C ASP A 151 -2.58 9.90 -11.61
N ARG A 152 -3.65 9.40 -12.22
CA ARG A 152 -3.61 8.35 -13.24
C ARG A 152 -3.85 8.85 -14.65
N SER A 153 -3.88 10.17 -14.86
CA SER A 153 -4.23 10.80 -16.13
C SER A 153 -3.36 10.37 -17.31
N ASN A 154 -2.10 10.03 -17.06
CA ASN A 154 -1.10 9.70 -18.06
C ASN A 154 -0.76 8.21 -18.17
N ILE A 155 -1.56 7.34 -17.57
CA ILE A 155 -1.33 5.87 -17.61
C ILE A 155 -2.56 5.16 -18.19
N PRO A 156 -2.42 3.94 -18.76
CA PRO A 156 -3.50 3.23 -19.43
C PRO A 156 -4.75 2.98 -18.59
N ILE A 157 -4.65 3.06 -17.27
CA ILE A 157 -5.78 2.88 -16.33
C ILE A 157 -6.43 4.20 -15.88
N ALA A 158 -6.24 5.30 -16.62
CA ALA A 158 -6.81 6.61 -16.25
C ALA A 158 -8.32 6.57 -15.97
N ASN A 159 -9.05 5.69 -16.64
CA ASN A 159 -10.51 5.55 -16.51
C ASN A 159 -10.95 4.54 -15.43
N LEU A 160 -10.02 3.96 -14.67
CA LEU A 160 -10.37 3.08 -13.54
C LEU A 160 -11.04 3.91 -12.45
N GLN A 161 -12.29 3.59 -12.16
CA GLN A 161 -13.05 4.23 -11.10
C GLN A 161 -12.58 3.74 -9.72
N SER A 162 -12.57 4.63 -8.74
CA SER A 162 -12.33 4.24 -7.34
C SER A 162 -13.60 3.63 -6.74
N GLY A 163 -13.43 2.71 -5.80
CA GLY A 163 -14.53 2.06 -5.07
C GLY A 163 -14.53 0.53 -5.24
N ASP A 164 -15.18 -0.12 -4.29
CA ASP A 164 -15.25 -1.58 -4.25
C ASP A 164 -15.92 -2.15 -5.50
N GLY A 165 -15.36 -3.23 -6.02
CA GLY A 165 -15.91 -3.97 -7.15
C GLY A 165 -15.75 -3.32 -8.53
N ASN A 166 -15.12 -2.15 -8.64
CA ASN A 166 -14.83 -1.54 -9.94
C ASN A 166 -13.69 -2.28 -10.64
N GLU A 167 -13.99 -2.86 -11.78
CA GLU A 167 -13.02 -3.58 -12.61
C GLU A 167 -12.67 -2.77 -13.88
N TYR A 168 -11.42 -2.87 -14.27
CA TYR A 168 -10.93 -2.33 -15.53
C TYR A 168 -10.19 -3.42 -16.32
N SER A 169 -10.75 -3.82 -17.44
CA SER A 169 -10.20 -4.90 -18.25
C SER A 169 -8.84 -4.57 -18.83
N SER A 170 -7.90 -5.52 -18.79
CA SER A 170 -6.57 -5.42 -19.39
C SER A 170 -6.60 -5.09 -20.87
N GLY A 171 -7.61 -5.55 -21.61
CA GLY A 171 -7.80 -5.17 -23.03
C GLY A 171 -8.03 -3.67 -23.27
N LYS A 172 -8.41 -2.91 -22.21
CA LYS A 172 -8.57 -1.44 -22.26
C LYS A 172 -7.33 -0.69 -21.73
N SER A 173 -6.39 -1.40 -21.12
CA SER A 173 -5.16 -0.87 -20.51
C SER A 173 -3.90 -1.38 -21.23
N GLU A 174 -3.93 -1.47 -22.53
CA GLU A 174 -2.80 -1.90 -23.36
C GLU A 174 -2.29 -3.32 -23.00
N HIS A 175 -3.21 -4.20 -22.60
CA HIS A 175 -2.87 -5.54 -22.12
C HIS A 175 -1.96 -5.57 -20.89
N GLN A 176 -2.05 -4.53 -20.04
CA GLN A 176 -1.33 -4.41 -18.78
C GLN A 176 -2.30 -4.37 -17.60
N VAL A 177 -1.86 -4.92 -16.48
CA VAL A 177 -2.57 -4.88 -15.20
C VAL A 177 -1.64 -4.38 -14.10
N TYR A 178 -2.21 -3.66 -13.15
CA TYR A 178 -1.47 -2.89 -12.16
C TYR A 178 -1.82 -3.38 -10.76
N LEU A 179 -0.79 -3.73 -9.99
CA LEU A 179 -0.86 -4.05 -8.58
C LEU A 179 -0.04 -3.03 -7.82
N GLN A 180 -0.62 -2.38 -6.80
CA GLN A 180 0.12 -1.41 -6.01
C GLN A 180 -0.42 -1.35 -4.58
N GLY A 181 0.49 -1.42 -3.61
CA GLY A 181 0.17 -1.26 -2.20
C GLY A 181 -0.29 0.16 -1.85
N MET A 182 -0.96 0.31 -0.71
CA MET A 182 -1.53 1.56 -0.16
C MET A 182 -2.55 2.28 -1.05
N THR A 183 -2.71 1.87 -2.30
CA THR A 183 -3.61 2.51 -3.27
C THR A 183 -4.93 1.76 -3.44
N GLY A 184 -5.02 0.56 -2.88
CA GLY A 184 -6.18 -0.33 -3.03
C GLY A 184 -6.27 -1.03 -4.39
N MET A 185 -5.24 -0.91 -5.25
CA MET A 185 -5.22 -1.59 -6.55
C MET A 185 -4.73 -3.03 -6.42
N TYR A 186 -5.53 -3.96 -6.91
CA TYR A 186 -5.21 -5.38 -7.02
C TYR A 186 -5.64 -5.92 -8.39
N VAL A 187 -5.20 -7.14 -8.72
CA VAL A 187 -5.47 -7.76 -10.02
C VAL A 187 -6.45 -8.91 -9.86
N THR A 188 -7.51 -8.91 -10.66
CA THR A 188 -8.44 -10.05 -10.76
C THR A 188 -8.08 -10.91 -11.96
N ILE A 189 -8.00 -12.22 -11.76
CA ILE A 189 -7.68 -13.23 -12.78
C ILE A 189 -8.87 -14.17 -12.94
N ASP A 190 -9.40 -14.24 -14.14
CA ASP A 190 -10.50 -15.11 -14.50
C ASP A 190 -10.08 -16.15 -15.54
N PHE A 191 -10.70 -17.32 -15.52
CA PHE A 191 -10.45 -18.43 -16.43
C PHE A 191 -11.72 -18.79 -17.23
N PRO A 192 -12.19 -17.91 -18.14
CA PRO A 192 -13.48 -18.05 -18.79
C PRO A 192 -13.61 -19.36 -19.62
N HIS A 193 -12.50 -19.91 -20.06
CA HIS A 193 -12.45 -21.07 -20.93
C HIS A 193 -12.03 -22.39 -20.22
N LEU A 194 -11.98 -22.39 -18.87
CA LEU A 194 -11.57 -23.57 -18.11
C LEU A 194 -12.45 -24.78 -18.44
N ASN A 195 -13.76 -24.60 -18.57
CA ASN A 195 -14.71 -25.65 -18.83
C ASN A 195 -14.59 -26.27 -20.24
N ASN A 196 -13.89 -25.60 -21.18
CA ASN A 196 -13.59 -26.22 -22.48
C ASN A 196 -12.69 -27.45 -22.35
N LEU A 197 -12.00 -27.61 -21.22
CA LEU A 197 -11.28 -28.85 -20.94
C LEU A 197 -12.21 -30.05 -20.81
N CYS A 198 -13.41 -29.88 -20.27
CA CYS A 198 -14.41 -30.94 -20.13
C CYS A 198 -14.88 -31.52 -21.50
N GLU A 199 -14.70 -30.76 -22.57
CA GLU A 199 -15.04 -31.19 -23.93
C GLU A 199 -13.97 -32.11 -24.55
N LYS A 200 -12.79 -32.25 -23.89
CA LYS A 200 -11.66 -33.05 -24.40
C LYS A 200 -11.77 -34.54 -24.15
N GLY A 201 -12.72 -34.98 -23.32
CA GLY A 201 -12.96 -36.40 -23.00
C GLY A 201 -14.16 -36.57 -22.08
N GLU A 202 -14.60 -37.83 -21.88
CA GLU A 202 -15.72 -38.10 -20.98
C GLU A 202 -15.43 -37.78 -19.51
N LEU A 203 -14.19 -37.97 -19.10
CA LEU A 203 -13.69 -37.61 -17.79
C LEU A 203 -12.35 -36.90 -17.95
N VAL A 204 -12.22 -35.69 -17.38
CA VAL A 204 -11.02 -34.91 -17.37
C VAL A 204 -10.56 -34.72 -15.93
N THR A 205 -9.30 -34.99 -15.66
CA THR A 205 -8.67 -34.78 -14.35
C THR A 205 -7.45 -33.92 -14.51
N ILE A 206 -7.39 -32.80 -13.78
CA ILE A 206 -6.21 -31.92 -13.75
C ILE A 206 -5.20 -32.52 -12.75
N GLU A 207 -3.99 -32.80 -13.21
CA GLU A 207 -2.90 -33.34 -12.38
C GLU A 207 -2.04 -32.22 -11.78
N SER A 208 -1.75 -31.20 -12.56
CA SER A 208 -1.07 -30.00 -12.08
C SER A 208 -1.47 -28.78 -12.88
N ALA A 209 -1.44 -27.63 -12.22
CA ALA A 209 -1.70 -26.34 -12.86
C ALA A 209 -0.83 -25.27 -12.25
N THR A 210 0.00 -24.62 -13.08
CA THR A 210 0.92 -23.57 -12.67
C THR A 210 0.56 -22.29 -13.38
N LEU A 211 0.31 -21.23 -12.60
CA LEU A 211 0.13 -19.87 -13.10
C LEU A 211 1.47 -19.13 -13.02
N GLN A 212 1.94 -18.61 -14.13
CA GLN A 212 3.14 -17.77 -14.22
C GLN A 212 2.75 -16.36 -14.64
N LEU A 213 3.12 -15.37 -13.82
CA LEU A 213 2.86 -13.95 -14.04
C LEU A 213 4.17 -13.24 -14.34
N TYR A 214 4.26 -12.61 -15.51
CA TYR A 214 5.49 -11.94 -15.98
C TYR A 214 5.36 -10.42 -15.80
N PRO A 215 6.21 -9.79 -14.95
CA PRO A 215 6.29 -8.34 -14.87
C PRO A 215 6.70 -7.73 -16.22
N VAL A 216 6.13 -6.58 -16.53
CA VAL A 216 6.45 -5.83 -17.75
C VAL A 216 7.88 -5.30 -17.65
N LYS A 217 8.72 -5.66 -18.60
CA LYS A 217 10.13 -5.26 -18.62
C LYS A 217 10.26 -3.74 -18.77
N GLY A 218 11.15 -3.14 -17.98
CA GLY A 218 11.37 -1.69 -17.96
C GLY A 218 10.46 -0.92 -17.00
N THR A 219 9.59 -1.62 -16.25
CA THR A 219 8.76 -1.01 -15.20
C THR A 219 9.30 -1.23 -13.79
N TYR A 220 10.42 -1.91 -13.68
CA TYR A 220 11.11 -2.20 -12.43
C TYR A 220 12.63 -2.14 -12.61
N ASP A 221 13.32 -1.73 -11.55
CA ASP A 221 14.77 -1.59 -11.49
C ASP A 221 15.27 -1.61 -10.03
N GLY A 222 16.50 -1.17 -9.79
CA GLY A 222 17.05 -1.08 -8.44
C GLY A 222 16.38 -0.05 -7.54
N MET A 223 15.75 1.00 -8.11
CA MET A 223 15.00 2.02 -7.37
C MET A 223 13.54 1.58 -7.13
N TYR A 224 12.99 0.84 -8.07
CA TYR A 224 11.63 0.28 -8.00
C TYR A 224 11.67 -1.25 -8.05
N PRO A 225 12.17 -1.89 -6.98
CA PRO A 225 12.36 -3.33 -6.97
C PRO A 225 11.01 -4.06 -6.95
N LEU A 226 10.97 -5.20 -7.61
CA LEU A 226 9.82 -6.09 -7.56
C LEU A 226 9.58 -6.61 -6.14
N PRO A 227 8.32 -6.76 -5.70
CA PRO A 227 7.99 -7.46 -4.46
C PRO A 227 8.60 -8.87 -4.45
N LYS A 228 9.14 -9.31 -3.31
CA LYS A 228 9.75 -10.65 -3.19
C LYS A 228 8.74 -11.79 -3.32
N SER A 229 7.51 -11.54 -2.93
CA SER A 229 6.41 -12.49 -3.01
C SER A 229 5.09 -11.77 -3.20
N LEU A 230 4.10 -12.50 -3.70
CA LEU A 230 2.72 -12.06 -3.87
C LEU A 230 1.77 -13.04 -3.21
N ALA A 231 0.60 -12.57 -2.83
CA ALA A 231 -0.47 -13.37 -2.26
C ALA A 231 -1.62 -13.56 -3.28
N LEU A 232 -2.22 -14.74 -3.29
CA LEU A 232 -3.30 -15.08 -4.19
C LEU A 232 -4.51 -15.57 -3.38
N TYR A 233 -5.67 -14.95 -3.62
CA TYR A 233 -6.92 -15.24 -2.94
C TYR A 233 -7.97 -15.73 -3.92
N THR A 234 -8.92 -16.49 -3.43
CA THR A 234 -10.15 -16.76 -4.18
C THR A 234 -11.16 -15.64 -3.99
N ALA A 235 -11.96 -15.39 -4.99
CA ALA A 235 -13.06 -14.44 -4.94
C ALA A 235 -14.29 -15.00 -5.63
N ASN A 236 -15.48 -14.59 -5.19
CA ASN A 236 -16.73 -14.91 -5.86
C ASN A 236 -16.93 -14.06 -7.12
N ASN A 237 -18.03 -14.28 -7.84
CA ASN A 237 -18.39 -13.51 -9.04
C ASN A 237 -18.62 -12.02 -8.79
N GLU A 238 -18.92 -11.63 -7.56
CA GLU A 238 -19.12 -10.24 -7.13
C GLU A 238 -17.79 -9.56 -6.72
N ASN A 239 -16.66 -10.24 -6.94
CA ASN A 239 -15.30 -9.79 -6.57
C ASN A 239 -15.08 -9.66 -5.06
N VAL A 240 -15.89 -10.33 -4.25
CA VAL A 240 -15.66 -10.39 -2.81
C VAL A 240 -14.57 -11.41 -2.52
N THR A 241 -13.46 -10.96 -1.96
CA THR A 241 -12.34 -11.78 -1.51
C THR A 241 -12.82 -12.79 -0.45
N GLN A 242 -12.45 -14.06 -0.60
CA GLN A 242 -12.88 -15.14 0.28
C GLN A 242 -11.72 -15.70 1.10
N SER A 243 -10.92 -16.58 0.49
CA SER A 243 -9.85 -17.29 1.18
C SER A 243 -8.54 -17.23 0.41
N VAL A 244 -7.44 -17.30 1.14
CA VAL A 244 -6.11 -17.44 0.53
C VAL A 244 -5.98 -18.81 -0.13
N ILE A 245 -5.26 -18.89 -1.24
CA ILE A 245 -4.96 -20.18 -1.87
C ILE A 245 -3.96 -20.95 -1.03
N THR A 246 -4.27 -22.21 -0.79
CA THR A 246 -3.42 -23.16 -0.09
C THR A 246 -2.86 -24.20 -1.05
N ASP A 247 -1.88 -24.97 -0.59
CA ASP A 247 -1.40 -26.17 -1.27
C ASP A 247 -2.48 -27.25 -1.34
N LEU A 248 -2.21 -28.34 -2.08
CA LEU A 248 -3.13 -29.46 -2.22
C LEU A 248 -3.52 -30.13 -0.89
N THR A 249 -2.72 -29.97 0.15
CA THR A 249 -3.00 -30.52 1.49
C THR A 249 -3.81 -29.56 2.36
N GLY A 250 -3.99 -28.32 1.92
CA GLY A 250 -4.64 -27.26 2.71
C GLY A 250 -3.82 -26.75 3.88
N SER A 251 -2.55 -27.16 3.99
CA SER A 251 -1.72 -26.91 5.17
C SER A 251 -0.87 -25.63 5.06
N SER A 252 -0.50 -25.24 3.85
CA SER A 252 0.40 -24.10 3.62
C SER A 252 -0.21 -23.10 2.65
N VAL A 253 -0.11 -21.82 2.97
CA VAL A 253 -0.49 -20.74 2.07
C VAL A 253 0.44 -20.71 0.87
N GLN A 254 -0.12 -20.65 -0.33
CA GLN A 254 0.67 -20.46 -1.54
C GLN A 254 1.16 -19.02 -1.65
N SER A 255 2.48 -18.85 -1.59
CA SER A 255 3.13 -17.58 -1.88
C SER A 255 3.73 -17.62 -3.26
N GLY A 256 3.37 -16.68 -4.11
CA GLY A 256 4.02 -16.49 -5.40
C GLY A 256 5.40 -15.90 -5.19
N ASN A 257 6.42 -16.75 -5.17
CA ASN A 257 7.79 -16.29 -5.04
C ASN A 257 8.31 -15.74 -6.37
N LEU A 258 9.07 -14.65 -6.27
CA LEU A 258 9.75 -14.07 -7.42
C LEU A 258 10.91 -14.98 -7.86
N VAL A 259 10.86 -15.40 -9.10
CA VAL A 259 11.98 -16.05 -9.80
C VAL A 259 12.66 -14.99 -10.64
N VAL A 260 13.94 -14.71 -10.36
CA VAL A 260 14.72 -13.67 -11.05
C VAL A 260 15.70 -14.31 -12.02
N ASP A 261 15.64 -13.87 -13.27
CA ASP A 261 16.71 -14.11 -14.23
C ASP A 261 17.71 -12.94 -14.14
N GLU A 262 18.82 -13.18 -13.45
CA GLU A 262 19.85 -12.15 -13.22
C GLU A 262 20.62 -11.77 -14.49
N MET A 263 20.58 -12.58 -15.55
CA MET A 263 21.37 -12.33 -16.77
C MET A 263 20.64 -11.47 -17.79
N SER A 264 19.35 -11.74 -18.05
CA SER A 264 18.61 -11.07 -19.11
C SER A 264 17.31 -10.44 -18.65
N TYR A 265 16.86 -10.75 -17.44
CA TYR A 265 15.54 -10.41 -16.89
C TYR A 265 14.37 -10.91 -17.74
N GLU A 266 14.60 -11.78 -18.69
CA GLU A 266 13.57 -12.32 -19.58
C GLU A 266 12.76 -13.43 -18.93
N GLU A 267 13.36 -14.18 -18.02
CA GLU A 267 12.71 -15.28 -17.25
C GLU A 267 12.35 -14.84 -15.82
N THR A 268 12.16 -13.53 -15.59
CA THR A 268 11.70 -13.01 -14.29
C THR A 268 10.19 -13.14 -14.22
N TYR A 269 9.66 -13.91 -13.25
CA TYR A 269 8.23 -14.16 -13.09
C TYR A 269 7.87 -14.57 -11.67
N TYR A 270 6.58 -14.50 -11.35
CA TYR A 270 6.00 -15.11 -10.16
C TYR A 270 5.28 -16.40 -10.53
N SER A 271 5.40 -17.43 -9.70
CA SER A 271 4.84 -18.74 -9.94
C SER A 271 3.92 -19.16 -8.80
N PHE A 272 2.72 -19.65 -9.15
CA PHE A 272 1.75 -20.19 -8.21
C PHE A 272 1.29 -21.57 -8.65
N ASP A 273 1.20 -22.51 -7.73
CA ASP A 273 0.47 -23.75 -7.93
C ASP A 273 -1.01 -23.50 -7.64
N ILE A 274 -1.83 -23.56 -8.67
CA ILE A 274 -3.29 -23.37 -8.57
C ILE A 274 -4.06 -24.64 -8.89
N THR A 275 -3.43 -25.81 -8.75
CA THR A 275 -4.00 -27.11 -9.09
C THR A 275 -5.31 -27.35 -8.34
N SER A 276 -5.31 -27.20 -7.03
CA SER A 276 -6.51 -27.40 -6.18
C SER A 276 -7.65 -26.46 -6.57
N PHE A 277 -7.33 -25.20 -6.84
CA PHE A 277 -8.30 -24.20 -7.28
C PHE A 277 -8.95 -24.61 -8.61
N LEU A 278 -8.15 -24.98 -9.61
CA LEU A 278 -8.69 -25.39 -10.90
C LEU A 278 -9.47 -26.70 -10.85
N GLN A 279 -9.03 -27.67 -10.02
CA GLN A 279 -9.79 -28.92 -9.81
C GLN A 279 -11.17 -28.63 -9.22
N THR A 280 -11.27 -27.72 -8.25
CA THR A 280 -12.54 -27.34 -7.62
C THR A 280 -13.45 -26.58 -8.59
N ASN A 281 -12.87 -25.75 -9.46
CA ASN A 281 -13.63 -24.92 -10.39
C ASN A 281 -13.93 -25.59 -11.74
N LEU A 282 -13.31 -26.73 -12.05
CA LEU A 282 -13.57 -27.48 -13.28
C LEU A 282 -15.02 -28.00 -13.31
N GLY A 283 -15.77 -27.66 -14.34
CA GLY A 283 -17.17 -27.98 -14.45
C GLY A 283 -18.13 -27.04 -13.73
N THR A 284 -17.63 -26.13 -12.93
CA THR A 284 -18.44 -25.13 -12.22
C THR A 284 -18.87 -24.01 -13.16
N THR A 285 -20.13 -23.62 -13.08
CA THR A 285 -20.73 -22.60 -13.96
C THR A 285 -21.56 -21.59 -13.15
N GLY A 286 -21.82 -20.44 -13.75
CA GLY A 286 -22.71 -19.43 -13.17
C GLY A 286 -22.16 -18.79 -11.91
N TYR A 287 -23.02 -18.67 -10.89
CA TYR A 287 -22.72 -17.94 -9.67
C TYR A 287 -21.62 -18.59 -8.80
N ASP A 288 -21.52 -19.92 -8.86
CA ASP A 288 -20.55 -20.68 -8.04
C ASP A 288 -19.11 -20.62 -8.57
N ARG A 289 -18.93 -20.06 -9.76
CA ARG A 289 -17.60 -19.92 -10.35
C ARG A 289 -16.78 -18.89 -9.59
N GLN A 290 -15.57 -19.28 -9.23
CA GLN A 290 -14.63 -18.43 -8.51
C GLN A 290 -13.60 -17.81 -9.46
N LYS A 291 -13.12 -16.65 -9.07
CA LYS A 291 -11.98 -15.94 -9.66
C LYS A 291 -10.80 -15.97 -8.69
N LEU A 292 -9.63 -15.55 -9.16
CA LEU A 292 -8.47 -15.30 -8.32
C LEU A 292 -8.23 -13.79 -8.21
N GLN A 293 -7.78 -13.37 -7.04
CA GLN A 293 -7.34 -12.00 -6.79
C GLN A 293 -5.91 -12.01 -6.29
N LEU A 294 -5.06 -11.21 -6.94
CA LEU A 294 -3.63 -11.09 -6.65
C LEU A 294 -3.38 -9.81 -5.87
N PHE A 295 -2.72 -9.94 -4.74
CA PHE A 295 -2.33 -8.86 -3.84
C PHE A 295 -0.85 -8.90 -3.50
N LEU A 296 -0.32 -7.80 -2.97
CA LEU A 296 0.85 -7.88 -2.11
C LEU A 296 0.49 -8.64 -0.83
N PRO A 297 1.44 -9.29 -0.15
CA PRO A 297 1.18 -9.84 1.20
C PRO A 297 0.57 -8.78 2.13
N ASP A 298 -0.35 -9.18 3.00
CA ASP A 298 -1.17 -8.27 3.83
C ASP A 298 -0.35 -7.21 4.57
N ASN A 299 0.80 -7.59 5.12
CA ASN A 299 1.70 -6.66 5.80
C ASN A 299 2.35 -5.62 4.86
N LEU A 300 2.40 -5.87 3.56
CA LEU A 300 2.94 -4.95 2.56
C LEU A 300 1.85 -4.18 1.83
N PHE A 301 0.69 -4.79 1.62
CA PHE A 301 -0.40 -4.16 0.86
C PHE A 301 -0.88 -2.84 1.48
N TYR A 302 -0.88 -2.78 2.82
CA TYR A 302 -1.32 -1.59 3.56
C TYR A 302 -0.19 -0.67 4.03
N THR A 303 1.08 -1.08 3.89
CA THR A 303 2.21 -0.36 4.48
C THR A 303 3.26 0.12 3.50
N THR A 304 3.23 -0.34 2.24
CA THR A 304 4.21 0.05 1.23
C THR A 304 3.55 0.50 -0.07
N LEU A 305 4.23 1.37 -0.80
CA LEU A 305 3.85 1.77 -2.16
C LEU A 305 4.48 0.88 -3.23
N GLN A 306 5.04 -0.26 -2.84
CA GLN A 306 5.53 -1.24 -3.81
C GLN A 306 4.43 -1.65 -4.77
N GLY A 307 4.80 -1.88 -6.01
CA GLY A 307 3.87 -2.31 -7.03
C GLY A 307 4.54 -3.13 -8.10
N VAL A 308 3.73 -3.67 -8.99
CA VAL A 308 4.19 -4.40 -10.16
C VAL A 308 3.15 -4.27 -11.28
N ILE A 309 3.64 -4.14 -12.50
CA ILE A 309 2.83 -4.14 -13.71
C ILE A 309 3.04 -5.47 -14.40
N PHE A 310 1.96 -6.19 -14.69
CA PHE A 310 2.00 -7.46 -15.43
C PHE A 310 1.42 -7.28 -16.84
N GLY A 311 1.96 -8.05 -17.79
CA GLY A 311 1.28 -8.25 -19.06
C GLY A 311 0.24 -9.38 -18.94
N ASP A 312 -0.92 -9.21 -19.56
CA ASP A 312 -1.88 -10.30 -19.70
C ASP A 312 -1.43 -11.32 -20.78
N GLY A 313 -2.30 -12.30 -21.11
CA GLY A 313 -2.00 -13.33 -22.11
C GLY A 313 -1.78 -12.81 -23.54
N GLU A 314 -2.19 -11.59 -23.86
CA GLU A 314 -2.09 -10.95 -25.16
C GLU A 314 -1.03 -9.84 -25.23
N HIS A 315 -0.37 -9.54 -24.11
CA HIS A 315 0.66 -8.50 -24.05
C HIS A 315 1.87 -8.86 -24.96
N THR A 316 2.22 -7.98 -25.88
CA THR A 316 3.21 -8.29 -26.93
C THR A 316 4.59 -7.68 -26.69
N ALA A 317 4.70 -6.66 -25.83
CA ALA A 317 5.91 -5.86 -25.70
C ALA A 317 7.14 -6.67 -25.23
N ASN A 318 6.97 -7.71 -24.42
CA ASN A 318 8.07 -8.45 -23.81
C ASN A 318 8.29 -9.87 -24.36
N LYS A 319 7.50 -10.33 -25.30
CA LYS A 319 7.46 -11.74 -25.78
C LYS A 319 7.16 -12.79 -24.69
N LYS A 320 6.94 -12.37 -23.46
CA LYS A 320 6.62 -13.21 -22.30
C LYS A 320 5.33 -12.70 -21.69
N ASN A 321 4.33 -13.53 -21.71
CA ASN A 321 2.98 -13.20 -21.27
C ASN A 321 2.62 -14.05 -20.06
N THR A 322 1.66 -13.59 -19.29
CA THR A 322 1.00 -14.42 -18.27
C THR A 322 0.58 -15.75 -18.88
N LYS A 323 0.95 -16.85 -18.21
CA LYS A 323 0.74 -18.22 -18.69
C LYS A 323 0.04 -19.07 -17.64
N LEU A 324 -0.88 -19.89 -18.12
CA LEU A 324 -1.42 -21.00 -17.35
C LEU A 324 -0.97 -22.30 -18.01
N ILE A 325 -0.21 -23.11 -17.26
CA ILE A 325 0.31 -24.41 -17.69
C ILE A 325 -0.49 -25.47 -16.97
N ILE A 326 -1.25 -26.29 -17.72
CA ILE A 326 -2.10 -27.35 -17.15
C ILE A 326 -1.62 -28.70 -17.68
N LEU A 327 -1.35 -29.62 -16.77
CA LEU A 327 -1.20 -31.03 -17.06
C LEU A 327 -2.48 -31.75 -16.67
N TYR A 328 -3.13 -32.40 -17.63
CA TYR A 328 -4.39 -33.08 -17.40
C TYR A 328 -4.43 -34.47 -18.06
N LYS A 329 -5.28 -35.36 -17.56
CA LYS A 329 -5.58 -36.67 -18.14
C LYS A 329 -7.01 -36.71 -18.63
N THR A 330 -7.19 -37.33 -19.74
CA THR A 330 -8.53 -37.65 -20.30
C THR A 330 -8.72 -39.14 -20.33
N TYR A 331 -9.93 -39.56 -20.00
CA TYR A 331 -10.34 -40.95 -20.10
C TYR A 331 -11.43 -41.02 -21.17
N GLN A 332 -11.30 -41.98 -22.09
CA GLN A 332 -12.30 -42.35 -23.08
C GLN A 332 -12.74 -43.76 -22.75
N GLN A 333 -14.02 -44.01 -22.72
CA GLN A 333 -14.58 -45.38 -22.63
C GLN A 333 -14.45 -46.10 -23.96
#